data_faa14ecb486f1904a21c621b5cbc1853
#
_entry.id   faa14ecb486f1904a21c621b5cbc1853
#
_cell.length_a   1.000
_cell.length_b   1.000
_cell.length_c   1.000
_cell.angle_alpha   90.00
_cell.angle_beta   90.00
_cell.angle_gamma   90.00
#
_symmetry.space_group_name_H-M   'P 1'
#
loop_
_entity.id
_entity.type
_entity.pdbx_description
1 polymer ?
#
loop_
_entity_poly.entity_id
_entity_poly.type
_entity_poly.pdbx_seq_one_letter_code
_entity_poly.pdbx_strand_id
1 'polypeptide(L)'
;IGRVLSGSKLVRLSGRLPRQRPEITRGVEPRSLIGYVACNRDGDDGELLSDYDLIGSEAARSGLFALAGGPPFNFLCIPPPAPDRDLGASALVAAARLCRQQHALLLVDPPHAWHTPEDAIAGMRTWPLQSRDALMFYPRIIARDRLAARHAQFAPAAAAAALLLRNAHVEDPWITSETALLRPSAQPA
;
A
#
# COMPACT_ATOMS: atom_id res chain seq x y z
N ILE A 1 -25.68 -7.43 1.71
CA ILE A 1 -24.45 -7.85 2.41
C ILE A 1 -24.27 -9.36 2.28
N GLY A 2 -25.26 -10.21 2.68
CA GLY A 2 -25.14 -11.67 2.59
C GLY A 2 -24.76 -12.17 1.19
N ARG A 3 -25.39 -11.65 0.13
CA ARG A 3 -25.10 -12.01 -1.26
C ARG A 3 -23.68 -11.61 -1.71
N VAL A 4 -23.18 -10.49 -1.21
CA VAL A 4 -21.80 -10.02 -1.54
C VAL A 4 -20.75 -10.86 -0.81
N LEU A 5 -21.03 -11.19 0.46
CA LEU A 5 -20.09 -11.95 1.27
C LEU A 5 -20.11 -13.45 0.99
N SER A 6 -21.21 -14.01 0.46
CA SER A 6 -21.27 -15.43 0.10
C SER A 6 -20.29 -15.84 -1.00
N GLY A 7 -19.89 -14.90 -1.86
CA GLY A 7 -18.85 -15.11 -2.88
C GLY A 7 -17.41 -14.84 -2.41
N SER A 8 -17.23 -14.35 -1.18
CA SER A 8 -15.90 -14.04 -0.68
C SER A 8 -15.19 -15.27 -0.12
N LYS A 9 -13.94 -15.48 -0.52
CA LYS A 9 -13.06 -16.49 0.08
C LYS A 9 -12.35 -15.98 1.34
N LEU A 10 -12.35 -14.66 1.57
CA LEU A 10 -11.58 -14.00 2.62
C LEU A 10 -12.42 -13.67 3.85
N VAL A 11 -13.74 -13.47 3.67
CA VAL A 11 -14.63 -13.04 4.74
C VAL A 11 -15.83 -13.96 4.83
N ARG A 12 -16.14 -14.44 6.03
CA ARG A 12 -17.34 -15.25 6.31
C ARG A 12 -18.21 -14.55 7.33
N LEU A 13 -19.52 -14.63 7.13
CA LEU A 13 -20.48 -14.22 8.15
C LEU A 13 -20.45 -15.22 9.30
N SER A 14 -20.21 -14.71 10.52
CA SER A 14 -20.36 -15.47 11.74
C SER A 14 -21.74 -15.16 12.34
N GLY A 15 -22.60 -16.17 12.38
CA GLY A 15 -23.94 -16.05 12.93
C GLY A 15 -25.02 -15.56 11.94
N ARG A 16 -26.17 -15.20 12.49
CA ARG A 16 -27.30 -14.69 11.70
C ARG A 16 -27.12 -13.19 11.40
N LEU A 17 -27.41 -12.81 10.17
CA LEU A 17 -27.50 -11.41 9.81
C LEU A 17 -28.56 -10.73 10.68
N PRO A 18 -28.28 -9.55 11.23
CA PRO A 18 -29.28 -8.77 11.94
C PRO A 18 -30.45 -8.45 10.98
N ARG A 19 -31.67 -8.54 11.49
CA ARG A 19 -32.87 -8.23 10.69
C ARG A 19 -32.99 -6.76 10.34
N GLN A 20 -32.41 -5.90 11.18
CA GLN A 20 -32.38 -4.48 10.95
C GLN A 20 -31.00 -4.05 10.47
N ARG A 21 -30.99 -3.13 9.51
CA ARG A 21 -29.77 -2.47 9.07
C ARG A 21 -29.19 -1.68 10.25
N PRO A 22 -27.87 -1.78 10.51
CA PRO A 22 -27.22 -0.87 11.45
C PRO A 22 -27.54 0.56 11.06
N GLU A 23 -27.96 1.36 12.02
CA GLU A 23 -28.26 2.76 11.78
C GLU A 23 -26.99 3.48 11.35
N ILE A 24 -27.16 4.42 10.41
CA ILE A 24 -26.05 5.26 9.98
C ILE A 24 -25.74 6.19 11.12
N THR A 25 -24.52 6.11 11.64
CA THR A 25 -24.01 7.04 12.64
C THR A 25 -23.85 8.41 11.98
N ARG A 26 -24.86 9.25 12.10
CA ARG A 26 -24.77 10.69 11.80
C ARG A 26 -24.75 11.43 13.10
N GLY A 27 -24.06 12.58 13.13
CA GLY A 27 -23.96 13.43 14.31
C GLY A 27 -25.27 13.59 15.06
N VAL A 28 -25.20 13.57 16.36
CA VAL A 28 -26.36 13.59 17.25
C VAL A 28 -27.07 14.93 17.14
N GLU A 29 -28.22 14.92 16.49
CA GLU A 29 -29.21 15.96 16.76
C GLU A 29 -29.98 15.56 18.01
N PRO A 30 -30.09 16.45 19.04
CA PRO A 30 -30.66 16.13 20.33
C PRO A 30 -32.13 15.70 20.30
N ARG A 31 -32.77 15.72 19.16
CA ARG A 31 -34.20 15.35 18.95
C ARG A 31 -34.42 14.26 17.93
N SER A 32 -33.34 13.62 17.43
CA SER A 32 -33.46 12.51 16.51
C SER A 32 -33.78 11.24 17.29
N LEU A 33 -34.88 10.56 16.90
CA LEU A 33 -35.24 9.21 17.39
C LEU A 33 -34.26 8.12 16.87
N ILE A 34 -33.28 8.49 16.10
CA ILE A 34 -32.23 7.60 15.60
C ILE A 34 -31.24 7.43 16.75
N GLY A 35 -31.28 6.26 17.36
CA GLY A 35 -30.40 5.91 18.45
C GLY A 35 -28.93 5.96 18.03
N TYR A 36 -28.20 6.83 18.65
CA TYR A 36 -26.77 6.97 18.51
C TYR A 36 -26.10 6.14 19.59
N VAL A 37 -25.38 5.14 19.24
CA VAL A 37 -24.38 4.60 20.14
C VAL A 37 -23.18 5.52 20.03
N ALA A 38 -23.05 6.45 20.98
CA ALA A 38 -21.80 7.19 21.10
C ALA A 38 -20.68 6.18 21.34
N CYS A 39 -19.86 5.92 20.35
CA CYS A 39 -18.55 5.34 20.59
C CYS A 39 -17.85 6.25 21.58
N ASN A 40 -17.09 5.67 22.51
CA ASN A 40 -16.31 6.43 23.47
C ASN A 40 -15.69 7.65 22.80
N ARG A 41 -15.83 8.80 23.41
CA ARG A 41 -15.27 10.07 22.91
C ARG A 41 -13.75 10.11 22.94
N ASP A 42 -13.13 9.04 23.41
CA ASP A 42 -11.69 8.86 23.56
C ASP A 42 -11.05 8.24 22.31
N GLY A 43 -11.77 8.18 21.20
CA GLY A 43 -11.19 7.80 19.90
C GLY A 43 -10.27 8.91 19.39
N ASP A 44 -9.06 8.54 19.06
CA ASP A 44 -8.07 9.38 18.43
C ASP A 44 -7.77 8.82 17.03
N ASP A 45 -7.58 9.68 16.05
CA ASP A 45 -7.18 9.27 14.71
C ASP A 45 -5.72 8.77 14.66
N GLY A 46 -5.02 8.86 15.78
CA GLY A 46 -3.61 8.51 15.90
C GLY A 46 -2.70 9.57 15.28
N GLU A 47 -1.41 9.38 15.48
CA GLU A 47 -0.38 10.18 14.83
C GLU A 47 -0.03 9.60 13.46
N LEU A 48 0.57 10.43 12.59
CA LEU A 48 1.08 9.98 11.31
C LEU A 48 2.20 8.96 11.52
N LEU A 49 2.11 7.83 10.82
CA LEU A 49 3.11 6.78 10.89
C LEU A 49 4.50 7.32 10.57
N SER A 50 5.44 7.01 11.44
CA SER A 50 6.86 7.26 11.28
C SER A 50 7.61 6.02 10.75
N ASP A 51 8.84 6.18 10.32
CA ASP A 51 9.70 5.04 9.96
C ASP A 51 9.83 4.03 11.10
N TYR A 52 9.86 4.50 12.35
CA TYR A 52 9.98 3.63 13.53
C TYR A 52 8.74 2.75 13.72
N ASP A 53 7.57 3.29 13.45
CA ASP A 53 6.31 2.52 13.52
C ASP A 53 6.27 1.45 12.43
N LEU A 54 6.76 1.78 11.22
CA LEU A 54 6.85 0.84 10.12
C LEU A 54 7.88 -0.26 10.38
N ILE A 55 9.05 0.10 10.91
CA ILE A 55 10.09 -0.87 11.29
C ILE A 55 9.58 -1.75 12.42
N GLY A 56 8.99 -1.13 13.44
CA GLY A 56 8.45 -1.83 14.60
C GLY A 56 9.51 -2.37 15.54
N SER A 57 9.14 -3.37 16.30
CA SER A 57 9.98 -4.00 17.33
C SER A 57 9.98 -5.51 17.19
N GLU A 58 11.15 -6.11 17.26
CA GLU A 58 11.31 -7.58 17.28
C GLU A 58 10.65 -8.20 18.51
N ALA A 59 10.85 -7.61 19.68
CA ALA A 59 10.26 -8.08 20.92
C ALA A 59 8.72 -8.04 20.92
N ALA A 60 8.15 -6.98 20.33
CA ALA A 60 6.71 -6.83 20.18
C ALA A 60 6.15 -7.54 18.94
N ARG A 61 6.99 -8.07 18.06
CA ARG A 61 6.62 -8.63 16.74
C ARG A 61 5.73 -7.66 15.95
N SER A 62 6.09 -6.38 15.95
CA SER A 62 5.33 -5.33 15.28
C SER A 62 6.06 -4.81 14.04
N GLY A 63 5.35 -4.10 13.16
CA GLY A 63 5.91 -3.56 11.92
C GLY A 63 6.51 -4.66 11.02
N LEU A 64 7.66 -4.39 10.43
CA LEU A 64 8.38 -5.34 9.58
C LEU A 64 8.76 -6.65 10.31
N PHE A 65 9.02 -6.59 11.62
CA PHE A 65 9.33 -7.80 12.39
C PHE A 65 8.15 -8.77 12.54
N ALA A 66 6.92 -8.31 12.32
CA ALA A 66 5.76 -9.20 12.26
C ALA A 66 5.83 -10.15 11.05
N LEU A 67 6.47 -9.71 9.96
CA LEU A 67 6.64 -10.49 8.74
C LEU A 67 7.78 -11.52 8.85
N ALA A 68 8.80 -11.25 9.68
CA ALA A 68 9.98 -12.08 9.78
C ALA A 68 9.69 -13.52 10.25
N GLY A 69 8.62 -13.71 11.04
CA GLY A 69 8.18 -15.04 11.51
C GLY A 69 6.97 -15.61 10.75
N GLY A 70 6.53 -14.93 9.69
CA GLY A 70 5.38 -15.31 8.87
C GLY A 70 5.72 -16.31 7.75
N PRO A 71 4.74 -16.66 6.91
CA PRO A 71 4.98 -17.46 5.71
C PRO A 71 5.92 -16.72 4.75
N PRO A 72 6.71 -17.44 3.94
CA PRO A 72 7.59 -16.82 2.96
C PRO A 72 6.79 -16.01 1.94
N PHE A 73 7.37 -14.92 1.48
CA PHE A 73 6.78 -14.06 0.47
C PHE A 73 7.83 -13.72 -0.60
N ASN A 74 7.40 -13.43 -1.81
CA ASN A 74 8.28 -13.13 -2.93
C ASN A 74 8.49 -11.63 -3.12
N PHE A 75 7.50 -10.82 -2.78
CA PHE A 75 7.51 -9.37 -2.94
C PHE A 75 7.07 -8.68 -1.67
N LEU A 76 7.75 -7.61 -1.33
CA LEU A 76 7.35 -6.68 -0.28
C LEU A 76 7.10 -5.32 -0.91
N CYS A 77 5.91 -4.79 -0.71
CA CYS A 77 5.54 -3.44 -1.09
C CYS A 77 5.01 -2.71 0.15
N ILE A 78 5.61 -1.60 0.48
CA ILE A 78 5.19 -0.77 1.62
C ILE A 78 4.61 0.51 1.02
N PRO A 79 3.29 0.71 1.11
CA PRO A 79 2.68 1.94 0.61
C PRO A 79 3.16 3.14 1.44
N PRO A 80 3.26 4.32 0.85
CA PRO A 80 3.59 5.52 1.60
C PRO A 80 2.52 5.81 2.65
N PRO A 81 2.90 6.37 3.81
CA PRO A 81 1.97 6.64 4.92
C PRO A 81 0.90 7.67 4.57
N ALA A 82 1.18 8.55 3.61
CA ALA A 82 0.23 9.51 3.04
C ALA A 82 0.59 9.79 1.57
N PRO A 83 -0.34 10.30 0.75
CA PRO A 83 -0.10 10.55 -0.68
C PRO A 83 1.06 11.52 -0.97
N ASP A 84 1.32 12.43 -0.05
CA ASP A 84 2.34 13.48 -0.12
C ASP A 84 3.58 13.20 0.76
N ARG A 85 3.66 12.00 1.33
CA ARG A 85 4.79 11.60 2.18
C ARG A 85 5.41 10.32 1.66
N ASP A 86 6.72 10.36 1.51
CA ASP A 86 7.49 9.20 1.10
C ASP A 86 7.92 8.36 2.32
N LEU A 87 8.31 7.12 2.06
CA LEU A 87 8.97 6.30 3.06
C LEU A 87 10.35 6.87 3.37
N GLY A 88 10.70 6.92 4.63
CA GLY A 88 12.04 7.33 5.03
C GLY A 88 13.10 6.29 4.72
N ALA A 89 14.35 6.75 4.70
CA ALA A 89 15.49 5.90 4.40
C ALA A 89 15.64 4.73 5.37
N SER A 90 15.31 4.94 6.65
CA SER A 90 15.41 3.91 7.68
C SER A 90 14.48 2.75 7.43
N ALA A 91 13.23 3.03 7.08
CA ALA A 91 12.22 2.02 6.74
C ALA A 91 12.63 1.24 5.48
N LEU A 92 13.13 1.93 4.45
CA LEU A 92 13.58 1.30 3.21
C LEU A 92 14.78 0.37 3.44
N VAL A 93 15.77 0.78 4.22
CA VAL A 93 16.93 -0.05 4.54
C VAL A 93 16.53 -1.27 5.38
N ALA A 94 15.66 -1.09 6.36
CA ALA A 94 15.15 -2.20 7.16
C ALA A 94 14.34 -3.20 6.30
N ALA A 95 13.48 -2.70 5.42
CA ALA A 95 12.71 -3.52 4.49
C ALA A 95 13.60 -4.30 3.52
N ALA A 96 14.63 -3.66 2.95
CA ALA A 96 15.58 -4.35 2.07
C ALA A 96 16.38 -5.44 2.80
N ARG A 97 16.74 -5.20 4.06
CA ARG A 97 17.39 -6.22 4.90
C ARG A 97 16.47 -7.42 5.12
N LEU A 98 15.20 -7.19 5.45
CA LEU A 98 14.20 -8.24 5.60
C LEU A 98 14.02 -9.02 4.29
N CYS A 99 13.87 -8.34 3.16
CA CYS A 99 13.73 -8.96 1.84
C CYS A 99 14.92 -9.87 1.52
N ARG A 100 16.14 -9.41 1.80
CA ARG A 100 17.35 -10.23 1.62
C ARG A 100 17.33 -11.49 2.47
N GLN A 101 16.89 -11.39 3.73
CA GLN A 101 16.77 -12.55 4.62
C GLN A 101 15.70 -13.54 4.18
N GLN A 102 14.64 -13.05 3.55
CA GLN A 102 13.52 -13.87 3.07
C GLN A 102 13.66 -14.29 1.59
N HIS A 103 14.76 -13.93 0.91
CA HIS A 103 14.94 -14.12 -0.53
C HIS A 103 13.80 -13.51 -1.36
N ALA A 104 13.30 -12.36 -0.92
CA ALA A 104 12.22 -11.60 -1.54
C ALA A 104 12.74 -10.32 -2.20
N LEU A 105 11.93 -9.70 -3.03
CA LEU A 105 12.20 -8.40 -3.63
C LEU A 105 11.39 -7.29 -2.97
N LEU A 106 12.07 -6.20 -2.67
CA LEU A 106 11.46 -4.96 -2.25
C LEU A 106 11.05 -4.14 -3.48
N LEU A 107 9.76 -3.85 -3.59
CA LEU A 107 9.25 -2.94 -4.61
C LEU A 107 9.12 -1.54 -4.00
N VAL A 108 9.90 -0.60 -4.53
CA VAL A 108 10.05 0.75 -3.98
C VAL A 108 9.32 1.74 -4.88
N ASP A 109 8.55 2.61 -4.25
CA ASP A 109 7.93 3.72 -4.93
C ASP A 109 8.90 4.89 -5.10
N PRO A 110 8.85 5.61 -6.23
CA PRO A 110 9.69 6.78 -6.44
C PRO A 110 9.20 7.93 -5.54
N PRO A 111 10.12 8.76 -5.04
CA PRO A 111 9.75 9.95 -4.29
C PRO A 111 8.72 10.80 -5.01
N HIS A 112 7.81 11.32 -4.24
CA HIS A 112 6.74 12.17 -4.75
C HIS A 112 7.29 13.44 -5.43
N ALA A 113 8.46 13.91 -5.00
CA ALA A 113 9.11 15.09 -5.56
C ALA A 113 9.74 14.88 -6.95
N TRP A 114 9.82 13.64 -7.45
CA TRP A 114 10.37 13.38 -8.78
C TRP A 114 9.30 13.57 -9.85
N HIS A 115 9.32 14.72 -10.49
CA HIS A 115 8.32 15.08 -11.51
C HIS A 115 8.84 14.85 -12.93
N THR A 116 10.17 14.92 -13.11
CA THR A 116 10.83 14.75 -14.41
C THR A 116 11.80 13.57 -14.42
N PRO A 117 12.13 13.01 -15.59
CA PRO A 117 13.18 11.98 -15.69
C PRO A 117 14.53 12.47 -15.15
N GLU A 118 14.83 13.75 -15.28
CA GLU A 118 16.05 14.37 -14.78
C GLU A 118 16.10 14.34 -13.26
N ASP A 119 14.97 14.61 -12.58
CA ASP A 119 14.84 14.50 -11.13
C ASP A 119 15.12 13.06 -10.68
N ALA A 120 14.56 12.09 -11.41
CA ALA A 120 14.75 10.68 -11.11
C ALA A 120 16.22 10.26 -11.26
N ILE A 121 16.89 10.67 -12.33
CA ILE A 121 18.30 10.38 -12.57
C ILE A 121 19.18 11.03 -11.50
N ALA A 122 18.93 12.29 -11.17
CA ALA A 122 19.66 13.01 -10.14
C ALA A 122 19.43 12.37 -8.75
N GLY A 123 18.19 12.06 -8.44
CA GLY A 123 17.80 11.45 -7.17
C GLY A 123 18.38 10.05 -6.97
N MET A 124 18.46 9.25 -8.02
CA MET A 124 19.05 7.91 -7.96
C MET A 124 20.54 7.93 -7.60
N ARG A 125 21.26 9.00 -7.92
CA ARG A 125 22.67 9.14 -7.55
C ARG A 125 22.89 9.28 -6.04
N THR A 126 21.94 9.86 -5.36
CA THR A 126 21.97 10.09 -3.90
C THR A 126 21.02 9.17 -3.15
N TRP A 127 20.44 8.18 -3.86
CA TRP A 127 19.46 7.29 -3.26
C TRP A 127 20.09 6.44 -2.14
N PRO A 128 19.49 6.42 -0.95
CA PRO A 128 20.09 5.77 0.21
C PRO A 128 20.13 4.24 0.12
N LEU A 129 19.29 3.67 -0.74
CA LEU A 129 19.17 2.23 -0.89
C LEU A 129 19.81 1.76 -2.20
N GLN A 130 20.97 1.13 -2.09
CA GLN A 130 21.61 0.42 -3.20
C GLN A 130 21.56 -1.08 -2.89
N SER A 131 20.55 -1.76 -3.38
CA SER A 131 20.35 -3.19 -3.14
C SER A 131 19.93 -3.89 -4.42
N ARG A 132 20.45 -5.10 -4.62
CA ARG A 132 20.03 -5.99 -5.73
C ARG A 132 18.63 -6.57 -5.47
N ASP A 133 18.19 -6.53 -4.22
CA ASP A 133 16.91 -7.07 -3.78
C ASP A 133 15.81 -5.99 -3.76
N ALA A 134 16.04 -4.84 -4.42
CA ALA A 134 15.08 -3.75 -4.50
C ALA A 134 14.92 -3.27 -5.95
N LEU A 135 13.68 -3.08 -6.35
CA LEU A 135 13.30 -2.54 -7.66
C LEU A 135 12.45 -1.29 -7.46
N MET A 136 12.79 -0.23 -8.19
CA MET A 136 12.01 1.00 -8.23
C MET A 136 11.38 1.16 -9.61
N PHE A 137 10.11 1.54 -9.62
CA PHE A 137 9.35 1.80 -10.83
C PHE A 137 9.04 3.28 -10.94
N TYR A 138 9.43 3.90 -12.03
CA TYR A 138 9.17 5.31 -12.34
C TYR A 138 8.55 5.41 -13.74
N PRO A 139 7.64 6.34 -13.99
CA PRO A 139 7.09 7.38 -13.10
C PRO A 139 5.94 6.88 -12.21
N ARG A 140 5.44 7.78 -11.34
CA ARG A 140 4.19 7.56 -10.62
C ARG A 140 3.01 7.51 -11.60
N ILE A 141 1.98 6.74 -11.26
CA ILE A 141 0.83 6.47 -12.12
C ILE A 141 -0.21 7.56 -11.90
N ILE A 142 -0.70 8.16 -13.00
CA ILE A 142 -1.85 9.05 -12.96
C ILE A 142 -3.09 8.22 -13.30
N ALA A 143 -4.02 8.16 -12.37
CA ALA A 143 -5.27 7.45 -12.56
C ALA A 143 -6.44 8.21 -11.92
N ARG A 144 -7.65 7.85 -12.33
CA ARG A 144 -8.86 8.41 -11.71
C ARG A 144 -9.07 7.80 -10.33
N ASP A 145 -8.97 8.64 -9.30
CA ASP A 145 -9.40 8.28 -7.97
C ASP A 145 -10.93 8.19 -7.94
N ARG A 146 -11.44 6.98 -7.70
CA ARG A 146 -12.88 6.72 -7.66
C ARG A 146 -13.55 7.31 -6.41
N LEU A 147 -12.80 7.46 -5.32
CA LEU A 147 -13.33 8.00 -4.07
C LEU A 147 -13.40 9.52 -4.12
N ALA A 148 -12.35 10.17 -4.60
CA ALA A 148 -12.27 11.62 -4.73
C ALA A 148 -12.86 12.14 -6.05
N ALA A 149 -13.27 11.25 -6.99
CA ALA A 149 -13.79 11.56 -8.31
C ALA A 149 -12.89 12.48 -9.17
N ARG A 150 -11.59 12.47 -8.91
CA ARG A 150 -10.57 13.28 -9.60
C ARG A 150 -9.38 12.43 -10.04
N HIS A 151 -8.55 12.95 -10.93
CA HIS A 151 -7.26 12.36 -11.23
C HIS A 151 -6.29 12.61 -10.08
N ALA A 152 -5.55 11.57 -9.70
CA ALA A 152 -4.55 11.63 -8.66
C ALA A 152 -3.32 10.81 -9.06
N GLN A 153 -2.18 11.13 -8.46
CA GLN A 153 -0.96 10.35 -8.61
C GLN A 153 -0.95 9.22 -7.59
N PHE A 154 -0.64 8.03 -8.08
CA PHE A 154 -0.51 6.82 -7.27
C PHE A 154 0.90 6.28 -7.33
N ALA A 155 1.31 5.68 -6.24
CA ALA A 155 2.55 4.95 -6.13
C ALA A 155 2.51 3.68 -7.02
N PRO A 156 3.52 3.43 -7.87
CA PRO A 156 3.47 2.36 -8.88
C PRO A 156 3.79 0.96 -8.34
N ALA A 157 4.43 0.82 -7.17
CA ALA A 157 4.93 -0.46 -6.68
C ALA A 157 3.83 -1.53 -6.55
N ALA A 158 2.64 -1.17 -6.07
CA ALA A 158 1.52 -2.10 -5.95
C ALA A 158 1.01 -2.58 -7.32
N ALA A 159 0.95 -1.69 -8.31
CA ALA A 159 0.58 -2.06 -9.69
C ALA A 159 1.65 -2.94 -10.33
N ALA A 160 2.92 -2.64 -10.10
CA ALA A 160 4.04 -3.45 -10.54
C ALA A 160 4.00 -4.86 -9.91
N ALA A 161 3.73 -4.96 -8.62
CA ALA A 161 3.53 -6.25 -7.95
C ALA A 161 2.42 -7.08 -8.61
N ALA A 162 1.28 -6.46 -8.91
CA ALA A 162 0.17 -7.14 -9.57
C ALA A 162 0.53 -7.63 -10.98
N LEU A 163 1.32 -6.86 -11.74
CA LEU A 163 1.80 -7.25 -13.06
C LEU A 163 2.81 -8.41 -12.97
N LEU A 164 3.76 -8.32 -12.05
CA LEU A 164 4.75 -9.38 -11.84
C LEU A 164 4.08 -10.69 -11.44
N LEU A 165 3.13 -10.65 -10.51
CA LEU A 165 2.37 -11.83 -10.09
C LEU A 165 1.53 -12.42 -11.23
N ARG A 166 0.93 -11.59 -12.07
CA ARG A 166 0.16 -12.06 -13.23
C ARG A 166 1.06 -12.74 -14.27
N ASN A 167 2.26 -12.21 -14.48
CA ASN A 167 3.21 -12.74 -15.45
C ASN A 167 4.03 -13.92 -14.89
N ALA A 168 4.08 -14.12 -13.58
CA ALA A 168 4.77 -15.25 -12.93
C ALA A 168 4.20 -16.63 -13.30
N HIS A 169 3.04 -16.68 -13.95
CA HIS A 169 2.49 -17.89 -14.56
C HIS A 169 3.07 -18.18 -15.96
N VAL A 170 3.89 -17.27 -16.50
CA VAL A 170 4.59 -17.41 -17.77
C VAL A 170 6.07 -17.55 -17.44
N GLU A 171 6.59 -18.70 -17.65
CA GLU A 171 7.93 -19.33 -17.48
C GLU A 171 9.09 -18.54 -16.83
N ASP A 172 9.07 -17.20 -16.79
CA ASP A 172 10.08 -16.40 -16.10
C ASP A 172 9.50 -15.07 -15.61
N PRO A 173 9.36 -14.86 -14.31
CA PRO A 173 8.82 -13.61 -13.77
C PRO A 173 9.70 -12.38 -14.06
N TRP A 174 10.92 -12.57 -14.54
CA TRP A 174 11.88 -11.52 -14.86
C TRP A 174 11.86 -11.09 -16.32
N ILE A 175 11.28 -11.90 -17.19
CA ILE A 175 11.10 -11.54 -18.62
C ILE A 175 9.77 -10.79 -18.73
N THR A 176 9.75 -9.55 -18.30
CA THR A 176 8.71 -8.62 -18.74
C THR A 176 9.01 -8.26 -20.19
N SER A 177 8.17 -8.68 -21.13
CA SER A 177 8.22 -8.08 -22.45
C SER A 177 8.08 -6.56 -22.31
N GLU A 178 8.81 -5.77 -23.08
CA GLU A 178 8.74 -4.29 -23.07
C GLU A 178 7.30 -3.76 -23.21
N THR A 179 6.41 -4.56 -23.77
CA THR A 179 4.97 -4.29 -23.89
C THR A 179 4.18 -4.37 -22.58
N ALA A 180 4.73 -4.98 -21.53
CA ALA A 180 4.08 -5.07 -20.22
C ALA A 180 4.44 -3.88 -19.31
N LEU A 181 5.42 -3.07 -19.67
CA LEU A 181 5.72 -1.83 -18.98
C LEU A 181 4.51 -0.90 -19.10
N LEU A 182 4.05 -0.40 -17.97
CA LEU A 182 2.99 0.59 -17.90
C LEU A 182 3.31 1.73 -18.88
N ARG A 183 2.53 1.87 -19.93
CA ARG A 183 2.65 3.05 -20.78
C ARG A 183 2.36 4.27 -19.91
N PRO A 184 3.26 5.26 -19.87
CA PRO A 184 2.92 6.52 -19.24
C PRO A 184 1.67 7.04 -19.97
N SER A 185 0.61 7.34 -19.23
CA SER A 185 -0.55 8.00 -19.82
C SER A 185 -0.06 9.31 -20.40
N ALA A 186 -0.18 9.46 -21.73
CA ALA A 186 0.11 10.72 -22.37
C ALA A 186 -0.70 11.81 -21.64
N GLN A 187 -0.03 12.83 -21.15
CA GLN A 187 -0.73 14.01 -20.64
C GLN A 187 -1.60 14.54 -21.78
N PRO A 188 -2.89 14.75 -21.56
CA PRO A 188 -3.64 15.56 -22.52
C PRO A 188 -3.04 16.97 -22.54
N ALA A 189 -2.76 17.42 -23.75
CA ALA A 189 -2.33 18.79 -24.04
C ALA A 189 -3.37 19.81 -23.57
#